data_bf47a241e74523e82c29f46c6e2c4c43
#
_entry.id   bf47a241e74523e82c29f46c6e2c4c43
#
_cell.length_a   1.000
_cell.length_b   1.000
_cell.length_c   1.000
_cell.angle_alpha   90.00
_cell.angle_beta   90.00
_cell.angle_gamma   90.00
#
_symmetry.space_group_name_H-M   'P 1'
#
loop_
_entity.id
_entity.type
_entity.pdbx_description
1 polymer ?
#
loop_
_entity_poly.entity_id
_entity_poly.type
_entity_poly.pdbx_seq_one_letter_code
_entity_poly.pdbx_strand_id
1 'polypeptide(L)'
;MNFMKRAGFVLTCATMLANLCAAQNTERTPQGMKCTTQGMDIRVEFYSPSIVRVYKTPEGKPYNKESLVVVKSPETVKVDFSEEAGQTVLKSSILKVLVNPATGGISFHTIAGNELLKDKDYGTSFADKNDAGTPSYQVRGSFLLDKDEPIYGVGQVMDGKFNRRNSMHHMQNENMFTYSPYFMSPVKGYAVYWDNYSISEFMDTPQELAFQSLGHCADYYFMYGGNADGIIAQVRDLTGHSPMLPLWTYGFFQSKERYHTQEESLNVLKKYRELQIPIDCMIQDWRYWPEYQKTDSAWNSHSFDPERFPNPKKWADEIHKLNAKLMIVAWPGFGTHTEQRKELNAKGMIINFDTWPPQSGARPYDVYNPEARDIYWKYLNKGIFSYIGNDGWWLDSTEPDHINRQESDYDLPTHLGSYRSVKNAYSLMHNNGIASHQKALSKDKRVVILTRSGFIGQQRYGCNTWSSDVTSTWDMLEKQIPAALNYTLMGIPNWNSDIGGFFAGRWNQEGGAKNPKYQELYVRWMQFGTFCPMMRSHGTELPREIWNFGKRGEWCFDAQEKMINLRYRLLPYIYSTSWDVSHNDG
;
A
#
# COMPACT_ATOMS: atom_id res chain seq x y z
N MET A 1 -51.69 -55.75 6.07
CA MET A 1 -51.59 -54.60 5.13
C MET A 1 -51.87 -53.30 5.87
N ASN A 2 -51.07 -52.98 6.91
CA ASN A 2 -51.30 -51.78 7.72
C ASN A 2 -50.02 -51.29 8.45
N PHE A 3 -48.84 -51.56 7.91
CA PHE A 3 -47.54 -51.10 8.53
C PHE A 3 -46.74 -50.09 7.66
N MET A 4 -47.17 -49.85 6.40
CA MET A 4 -46.43 -48.96 5.51
C MET A 4 -46.94 -47.50 5.44
N LYS A 5 -48.09 -47.18 6.07
CA LYS A 5 -48.65 -45.80 6.05
C LYS A 5 -48.24 -44.91 7.22
N ARG A 6 -47.55 -45.45 8.27
CA ARG A 6 -47.09 -44.64 9.42
C ARG A 6 -45.65 -44.14 9.29
N ALA A 7 -44.80 -44.74 8.44
CA ALA A 7 -43.45 -44.31 8.24
C ALA A 7 -43.29 -43.07 7.33
N GLY A 8 -44.24 -42.88 6.38
CA GLY A 8 -44.18 -41.73 5.46
C GLY A 8 -44.59 -40.38 6.08
N PHE A 9 -45.38 -40.43 7.17
CA PHE A 9 -45.86 -39.20 7.81
C PHE A 9 -44.86 -38.61 8.82
N VAL A 10 -44.00 -39.45 9.39
CA VAL A 10 -42.96 -39.01 10.32
C VAL A 10 -41.76 -38.41 9.57
N LEU A 11 -41.44 -38.89 8.35
CA LEU A 11 -40.36 -38.35 7.54
C LEU A 11 -40.68 -36.97 6.94
N THR A 12 -41.95 -36.72 6.58
CA THR A 12 -42.39 -35.43 6.04
C THR A 12 -42.50 -34.35 7.12
N CYS A 13 -42.82 -34.71 8.37
CA CYS A 13 -42.81 -33.78 9.49
C CYS A 13 -41.38 -33.44 9.96
N ALA A 14 -40.44 -34.38 9.91
CA ALA A 14 -39.03 -34.14 10.30
C ALA A 14 -38.34 -33.21 9.29
N THR A 15 -38.60 -33.33 7.99
CA THR A 15 -38.05 -32.42 6.97
C THR A 15 -38.71 -31.03 7.00
N MET A 16 -40.01 -30.91 7.34
CA MET A 16 -40.63 -29.61 7.56
C MET A 16 -40.17 -28.93 8.86
N LEU A 17 -39.91 -29.69 9.92
CA LEU A 17 -39.35 -29.15 11.17
C LEU A 17 -37.89 -28.71 11.03
N ALA A 18 -37.09 -29.42 10.24
CA ALA A 18 -35.69 -29.00 9.96
C ALA A 18 -35.65 -27.70 9.13
N ASN A 19 -36.57 -27.51 8.19
CA ASN A 19 -36.66 -26.25 7.44
C ASN A 19 -37.26 -25.09 8.25
N LEU A 20 -38.08 -25.35 9.28
CA LEU A 20 -38.62 -24.34 10.18
C LEU A 20 -37.59 -23.89 11.25
N CYS A 21 -36.61 -24.74 11.62
CA CYS A 21 -35.52 -24.34 12.53
C CYS A 21 -34.47 -23.46 11.84
N ALA A 22 -34.28 -23.56 10.53
CA ALA A 22 -33.32 -22.72 9.80
C ALA A 22 -33.76 -21.24 9.65
N ALA A 23 -35.05 -20.94 9.83
CA ALA A 23 -35.61 -19.58 9.71
C ALA A 23 -35.54 -18.76 11.03
N GLN A 24 -35.11 -19.35 12.15
CA GLN A 24 -35.23 -18.72 13.48
C GLN A 24 -34.03 -17.86 13.92
N ASN A 25 -32.92 -17.77 13.17
CA ASN A 25 -31.71 -17.10 13.60
C ASN A 25 -31.34 -15.83 12.79
N THR A 26 -32.29 -15.21 12.10
CA THR A 26 -32.06 -13.96 11.37
C THR A 26 -32.60 -12.77 12.16
N GLU A 27 -31.71 -11.84 12.54
CA GLU A 27 -32.03 -10.60 13.25
C GLU A 27 -31.77 -9.40 12.34
N ARG A 28 -32.75 -8.50 12.24
CA ARG A 28 -32.56 -7.21 11.56
C ARG A 28 -31.79 -6.24 12.45
N THR A 29 -30.85 -5.52 11.88
CA THR A 29 -30.14 -4.42 12.53
C THR A 29 -30.46 -3.08 11.86
N PRO A 30 -30.14 -1.93 12.45
CA PRO A 30 -30.40 -0.63 11.84
C PRO A 30 -29.78 -0.45 10.45
N GLN A 31 -28.62 -1.06 10.18
CA GLN A 31 -27.89 -0.96 8.91
C GLN A 31 -27.86 -2.27 8.10
N GLY A 32 -28.55 -3.33 8.54
CA GLY A 32 -28.46 -4.62 7.86
C GLY A 32 -29.02 -5.78 8.66
N MET A 33 -28.30 -6.89 8.72
CA MET A 33 -28.77 -8.11 9.40
C MET A 33 -27.62 -8.86 10.09
N LYS A 34 -28.02 -9.74 11.01
CA LYS A 34 -27.21 -10.81 11.58
C LYS A 34 -27.91 -12.14 11.40
N CYS A 35 -27.14 -13.21 11.23
CA CYS A 35 -27.65 -14.57 11.31
C CYS A 35 -26.55 -15.52 11.75
N THR A 36 -26.94 -16.68 12.29
CA THR A 36 -26.03 -17.78 12.61
C THR A 36 -26.40 -19.00 11.78
N THR A 37 -25.46 -19.49 10.99
CA THR A 37 -25.65 -20.67 10.13
C THR A 37 -24.32 -21.30 9.76
N GLN A 38 -24.31 -22.61 9.51
CA GLN A 38 -23.12 -23.37 9.09
C GLN A 38 -21.91 -23.18 10.04
N GLY A 39 -22.14 -23.05 11.35
CA GLY A 39 -21.10 -22.81 12.34
C GLY A 39 -20.47 -21.43 12.28
N MET A 40 -21.15 -20.45 11.71
CA MET A 40 -20.69 -19.06 11.56
C MET A 40 -21.71 -18.07 12.07
N ASP A 41 -21.24 -17.05 12.78
CA ASP A 41 -21.97 -15.81 13.06
C ASP A 41 -21.68 -14.83 11.93
N ILE A 42 -22.72 -14.38 11.23
CA ILE A 42 -22.63 -13.54 10.02
C ILE A 42 -23.28 -12.19 10.30
N ARG A 43 -22.63 -11.13 9.86
CA ARG A 43 -23.14 -9.76 9.87
C ARG A 43 -22.98 -9.13 8.49
N VAL A 44 -24.05 -8.55 7.98
CA VAL A 44 -24.08 -7.79 6.71
C VAL A 44 -24.56 -6.39 7.04
N GLU A 45 -23.73 -5.38 6.80
CA GLU A 45 -23.95 -4.00 7.22
C GLU A 45 -23.68 -3.03 6.08
N PHE A 46 -24.62 -2.13 5.77
CA PHE A 46 -24.39 -1.03 4.85
C PHE A 46 -23.61 0.08 5.55
N TYR A 47 -22.45 0.42 5.01
CA TYR A 47 -21.64 1.58 5.41
C TYR A 47 -22.04 2.86 4.68
N SER A 48 -22.58 2.71 3.47
CA SER A 48 -23.27 3.70 2.67
C SER A 48 -24.25 2.98 1.75
N PRO A 49 -25.11 3.66 0.96
CA PRO A 49 -25.98 2.97 0.01
C PRO A 49 -25.25 2.07 -1.01
N SER A 50 -23.94 2.29 -1.22
CA SER A 50 -23.08 1.60 -2.21
C SER A 50 -21.93 0.79 -1.60
N ILE A 51 -21.73 0.83 -0.27
CA ILE A 51 -20.68 0.10 0.43
C ILE A 51 -21.31 -0.85 1.45
N VAL A 52 -20.99 -2.13 1.36
CA VAL A 52 -21.49 -3.18 2.26
C VAL A 52 -20.32 -3.90 2.91
N ARG A 53 -20.32 -3.94 4.25
CA ARG A 53 -19.41 -4.79 5.03
C ARG A 53 -20.03 -6.15 5.26
N VAL A 54 -19.27 -7.20 5.02
CA VAL A 54 -19.58 -8.57 5.42
C VAL A 54 -18.58 -9.00 6.46
N TYR A 55 -19.08 -9.39 7.61
CA TYR A 55 -18.28 -9.81 8.74
C TYR A 55 -18.73 -11.19 9.23
N LYS A 56 -17.82 -12.17 9.22
CA LYS A 56 -18.12 -13.54 9.64
C LYS A 56 -17.08 -14.00 10.66
N THR A 57 -17.56 -14.66 11.73
CA THR A 57 -16.70 -15.33 12.75
C THR A 57 -17.18 -16.75 12.94
N PRO A 58 -16.36 -17.68 13.48
CA PRO A 58 -16.86 -18.96 13.96
C PRO A 58 -17.97 -18.75 15.01
N GLU A 59 -19.01 -19.59 14.95
CA GLU A 59 -20.18 -19.49 15.82
C GLU A 59 -19.79 -19.44 17.30
N GLY A 60 -20.36 -18.47 18.01
CA GLY A 60 -20.11 -18.27 19.44
C GLY A 60 -18.71 -17.80 19.80
N LYS A 61 -17.88 -17.40 18.81
CA LYS A 61 -16.54 -16.86 19.03
C LYS A 61 -16.44 -15.42 18.53
N PRO A 62 -17.06 -14.46 19.20
CA PRO A 62 -17.06 -13.06 18.76
C PRO A 62 -15.65 -12.49 18.79
N TYR A 63 -15.30 -11.73 17.76
CA TYR A 63 -14.04 -10.99 17.65
C TYR A 63 -14.35 -9.53 17.33
N ASN A 64 -13.84 -8.62 18.11
CA ASN A 64 -13.98 -7.18 17.88
C ASN A 64 -12.73 -6.66 17.18
N LYS A 65 -12.82 -6.51 15.86
CA LYS A 65 -11.72 -6.04 15.04
C LYS A 65 -11.83 -4.53 14.81
N GLU A 66 -10.77 -3.82 15.13
CA GLU A 66 -10.55 -2.44 14.68
C GLU A 66 -9.72 -2.45 13.39
N SER A 67 -10.24 -1.79 12.35
CA SER A 67 -9.54 -1.71 11.08
C SER A 67 -8.41 -0.69 11.11
N LEU A 68 -7.22 -1.06 10.61
CA LEU A 68 -6.12 -0.12 10.36
C LEU A 68 -6.32 0.72 9.09
N VAL A 69 -7.19 0.27 8.21
CA VAL A 69 -7.41 0.81 6.86
C VAL A 69 -8.67 1.63 6.77
N VAL A 70 -9.78 1.08 7.23
CA VAL A 70 -11.11 1.70 7.11
C VAL A 70 -11.25 2.84 8.11
N VAL A 71 -11.54 4.02 7.58
CA VAL A 71 -11.73 5.25 8.38
C VAL A 71 -13.17 5.75 8.35
N LYS A 72 -13.98 5.22 7.40
CA LYS A 72 -15.40 5.55 7.29
C LYS A 72 -16.18 4.92 8.44
N SER A 73 -17.00 5.71 9.11
CA SER A 73 -18.03 5.20 10.01
C SER A 73 -19.30 4.86 9.21
N PRO A 74 -20.06 3.83 9.63
CA PRO A 74 -21.34 3.51 8.97
C PRO A 74 -22.30 4.71 8.97
N GLU A 75 -22.87 5.02 7.82
CA GLU A 75 -23.93 6.02 7.67
C GLU A 75 -25.28 5.44 8.10
N THR A 76 -26.25 6.32 8.37
CA THR A 76 -27.64 5.91 8.49
C THR A 76 -28.21 5.64 7.10
N VAL A 77 -28.31 4.37 6.73
CA VAL A 77 -28.84 3.93 5.43
C VAL A 77 -30.25 3.37 5.62
N LYS A 78 -31.20 3.83 4.79
CA LYS A 78 -32.49 3.17 4.70
C LYS A 78 -32.30 1.84 4.00
N VAL A 79 -32.55 0.74 4.72
CA VAL A 79 -32.49 -0.63 4.18
C VAL A 79 -33.90 -1.22 4.22
N ASP A 80 -34.43 -1.55 3.04
CA ASP A 80 -35.68 -2.30 2.91
C ASP A 80 -35.38 -3.81 2.98
N PHE A 81 -36.21 -4.54 3.70
CA PHE A 81 -36.10 -5.98 3.90
C PHE A 81 -37.24 -6.72 3.23
N SER A 82 -36.93 -7.79 2.52
CA SER A 82 -37.90 -8.72 1.96
C SER A 82 -37.32 -10.14 1.90
N GLU A 83 -38.14 -11.10 1.52
CA GLU A 83 -37.71 -12.47 1.22
C GLU A 83 -38.00 -12.79 -0.24
N GLU A 84 -37.05 -13.36 -0.94
CA GLU A 84 -37.18 -13.81 -2.33
C GLU A 84 -36.57 -15.21 -2.46
N ALA A 85 -37.37 -16.18 -2.92
CA ALA A 85 -36.92 -17.57 -3.14
C ALA A 85 -36.16 -18.18 -1.94
N GLY A 86 -36.59 -17.89 -0.71
CA GLY A 86 -35.97 -18.40 0.51
C GLY A 86 -34.66 -17.69 0.92
N GLN A 87 -34.36 -16.57 0.30
CA GLN A 87 -33.23 -15.72 0.66
C GLN A 87 -33.72 -14.43 1.33
N THR A 88 -32.99 -13.95 2.33
CA THR A 88 -33.20 -12.62 2.90
C THR A 88 -32.63 -11.56 1.97
N VAL A 89 -33.45 -10.59 1.61
CA VAL A 89 -33.06 -9.49 0.72
C VAL A 89 -32.92 -8.19 1.52
N LEU A 90 -31.77 -7.57 1.37
CA LEU A 90 -31.43 -6.25 1.91
C LEU A 90 -31.30 -5.29 0.72
N LYS A 91 -32.05 -4.19 0.72
CA LYS A 91 -32.09 -3.27 -0.41
C LYS A 91 -31.86 -1.83 0.07
N SER A 92 -30.77 -1.20 -0.41
CA SER A 92 -30.56 0.26 -0.31
C SER A 92 -31.15 0.97 -1.54
N SER A 93 -30.88 2.26 -1.68
CA SER A 93 -31.19 3.01 -2.91
C SER A 93 -30.31 2.61 -4.12
N ILE A 94 -29.20 1.91 -3.90
CA ILE A 94 -28.16 1.63 -4.92
C ILE A 94 -27.97 0.12 -5.14
N LEU A 95 -27.95 -0.66 -4.07
CA LEU A 95 -27.60 -2.09 -4.07
C LEU A 95 -28.75 -2.97 -3.53
N LYS A 96 -28.80 -4.19 -4.04
CA LYS A 96 -29.58 -5.30 -3.52
C LYS A 96 -28.61 -6.41 -3.10
N VAL A 97 -28.66 -6.83 -1.84
CA VAL A 97 -27.85 -7.90 -1.27
C VAL A 97 -28.76 -9.04 -0.88
N LEU A 98 -28.46 -10.25 -1.35
CA LEU A 98 -29.18 -11.46 -1.00
C LEU A 98 -28.31 -12.30 -0.06
N VAL A 99 -28.87 -12.72 1.04
CA VAL A 99 -28.25 -13.61 2.02
C VAL A 99 -29.04 -14.90 2.09
N ASN A 100 -28.40 -16.02 1.81
CA ASN A 100 -29.00 -17.33 1.97
C ASN A 100 -28.89 -17.77 3.44
N PRO A 101 -30.02 -17.83 4.20
CA PRO A 101 -29.94 -18.14 5.63
C PRO A 101 -29.57 -19.60 5.91
N ALA A 102 -29.71 -20.51 4.94
CA ALA A 102 -29.34 -21.92 5.09
C ALA A 102 -27.82 -22.16 4.88
N THR A 103 -27.17 -21.36 4.05
CA THR A 103 -25.76 -21.55 3.71
C THR A 103 -24.85 -20.42 4.22
N GLY A 104 -25.40 -19.24 4.49
CA GLY A 104 -24.62 -18.03 4.79
C GLY A 104 -23.95 -17.42 3.56
N GLY A 105 -24.24 -17.94 2.35
CA GLY A 105 -23.76 -17.39 1.08
C GLY A 105 -24.41 -16.06 0.76
N ILE A 106 -23.64 -15.13 0.19
CA ILE A 106 -24.06 -13.76 -0.09
C ILE A 106 -23.89 -13.47 -1.58
N SER A 107 -24.83 -12.73 -2.15
CA SER A 107 -24.69 -12.19 -3.50
C SER A 107 -25.10 -10.73 -3.58
N PHE A 108 -24.38 -9.98 -4.42
CA PHE A 108 -24.54 -8.55 -4.63
C PHE A 108 -25.12 -8.30 -6.01
N HIS A 109 -26.13 -7.43 -6.08
CA HIS A 109 -26.83 -7.11 -7.30
C HIS A 109 -27.06 -5.61 -7.43
N THR A 110 -27.20 -5.15 -8.66
CA THR A 110 -27.74 -3.81 -8.92
C THR A 110 -29.22 -3.77 -8.52
N ILE A 111 -29.77 -2.56 -8.38
CA ILE A 111 -31.24 -2.40 -8.14
C ILE A 111 -32.09 -3.01 -9.27
N ALA A 112 -31.56 -3.05 -10.49
CA ALA A 112 -32.21 -3.69 -11.63
C ALA A 112 -32.19 -5.23 -11.58
N GLY A 113 -31.45 -5.83 -10.62
CA GLY A 113 -31.34 -7.27 -10.42
C GLY A 113 -30.16 -7.94 -11.14
N ASN A 114 -29.27 -7.18 -11.81
CA ASN A 114 -28.08 -7.77 -12.43
C ASN A 114 -27.12 -8.23 -11.34
N GLU A 115 -26.69 -9.49 -11.38
CA GLU A 115 -25.71 -10.05 -10.46
C GLU A 115 -24.31 -9.41 -10.71
N LEU A 116 -23.73 -8.87 -9.66
CA LEU A 116 -22.40 -8.27 -9.66
C LEU A 116 -21.35 -9.29 -9.20
N LEU A 117 -21.56 -9.86 -8.02
CA LEU A 117 -20.67 -10.83 -7.39
C LEU A 117 -21.48 -11.76 -6.50
N LYS A 118 -21.04 -13.00 -6.37
CA LYS A 118 -21.59 -13.93 -5.38
C LYS A 118 -20.53 -14.78 -4.72
N ASP A 119 -20.80 -15.15 -3.48
CA ASP A 119 -20.03 -16.15 -2.75
C ASP A 119 -20.09 -17.50 -3.47
N LYS A 120 -18.99 -18.26 -3.41
CA LYS A 120 -18.97 -19.68 -3.75
C LYS A 120 -19.40 -20.48 -2.52
N ASP A 121 -20.39 -21.36 -2.66
CA ASP A 121 -20.92 -22.22 -1.61
C ASP A 121 -21.30 -21.41 -0.34
N TYR A 122 -20.60 -21.61 0.78
CA TYR A 122 -20.79 -20.87 2.04
C TYR A 122 -20.05 -19.52 2.07
N GLY A 123 -19.27 -19.21 1.03
CA GLY A 123 -18.48 -17.99 0.87
C GLY A 123 -17.27 -17.89 1.79
N THR A 124 -17.30 -18.53 2.95
CA THR A 124 -16.22 -18.44 3.95
C THR A 124 -16.00 -19.79 4.63
N SER A 125 -14.75 -20.07 4.96
CA SER A 125 -14.38 -21.21 5.80
C SER A 125 -13.29 -20.82 6.80
N PHE A 126 -13.29 -21.51 7.94
CA PHE A 126 -12.33 -21.37 9.04
C PHE A 126 -11.69 -22.72 9.31
N ALA A 127 -10.37 -22.81 9.24
CA ALA A 127 -9.61 -23.98 9.65
C ALA A 127 -8.73 -23.59 10.83
N ASP A 128 -8.73 -24.39 11.89
CA ASP A 128 -7.91 -24.12 13.09
C ASP A 128 -6.43 -23.93 12.71
N LYS A 129 -5.83 -22.89 13.26
CA LYS A 129 -4.42 -22.54 13.08
C LYS A 129 -3.83 -22.08 14.40
N ASN A 130 -2.52 -22.32 14.58
CA ASN A 130 -1.77 -21.71 15.66
C ASN A 130 -1.00 -20.50 15.13
N ASP A 131 -1.12 -19.37 15.78
CA ASP A 131 -0.38 -18.13 15.51
C ASP A 131 0.55 -17.81 16.66
N ALA A 132 1.82 -18.19 16.55
CA ALA A 132 2.84 -17.95 17.59
C ALA A 132 2.41 -18.37 19.02
N GLY A 133 1.74 -19.52 19.12
CA GLY A 133 1.22 -20.04 20.39
C GLY A 133 -0.21 -19.62 20.72
N THR A 134 -0.81 -18.73 19.96
CA THR A 134 -2.20 -18.27 20.14
C THR A 134 -3.14 -19.02 19.17
N PRO A 135 -4.28 -19.58 19.64
CA PRO A 135 -5.29 -20.14 18.76
C PRO A 135 -5.83 -19.09 17.79
N SER A 136 -5.86 -19.42 16.51
CA SER A 136 -6.31 -18.57 15.41
C SER A 136 -6.95 -19.43 14.32
N TYR A 137 -7.21 -18.85 13.15
CA TYR A 137 -7.76 -19.56 11.99
C TYR A 137 -7.02 -19.21 10.71
N GLN A 138 -6.92 -20.20 9.83
CA GLN A 138 -6.78 -19.93 8.42
C GLN A 138 -8.17 -19.59 7.89
N VAL A 139 -8.37 -18.35 7.51
CA VAL A 139 -9.64 -17.80 7.05
C VAL A 139 -9.60 -17.71 5.53
N ARG A 140 -10.59 -18.31 4.87
CA ARG A 140 -10.72 -18.26 3.41
C ARG A 140 -12.04 -17.64 3.01
N GLY A 141 -12.00 -16.64 2.13
CA GLY A 141 -13.17 -16.07 1.44
C GLY A 141 -13.13 -16.45 -0.03
N SER A 142 -14.25 -16.97 -0.58
CA SER A 142 -14.33 -17.50 -1.94
C SER A 142 -15.49 -16.91 -2.71
N PHE A 143 -15.25 -16.46 -3.95
CA PHE A 143 -16.20 -15.80 -4.84
C PHE A 143 -16.26 -16.48 -6.19
N LEU A 144 -17.40 -16.34 -6.87
CA LEU A 144 -17.59 -16.75 -8.26
C LEU A 144 -17.63 -15.51 -9.16
N LEU A 145 -16.78 -15.48 -10.16
CA LEU A 145 -16.74 -14.46 -11.20
C LEU A 145 -17.17 -15.04 -12.54
N ASP A 146 -17.68 -14.19 -13.43
CA ASP A 146 -17.95 -14.60 -14.81
C ASP A 146 -16.64 -15.00 -15.50
N LYS A 147 -16.71 -15.94 -16.44
CA LYS A 147 -15.55 -16.53 -17.10
C LYS A 147 -14.61 -15.48 -17.73
N ASP A 148 -15.19 -14.49 -18.39
CA ASP A 148 -14.44 -13.48 -19.15
C ASP A 148 -14.39 -12.11 -18.43
N GLU A 149 -14.76 -12.06 -17.14
CA GLU A 149 -14.72 -10.84 -16.32
C GLU A 149 -13.28 -10.44 -15.98
N PRO A 150 -12.76 -9.31 -16.49
CA PRO A 150 -11.43 -8.86 -16.15
C PRO A 150 -11.41 -8.26 -14.73
N ILE A 151 -10.33 -8.50 -13.99
CA ILE A 151 -10.09 -7.90 -12.68
C ILE A 151 -8.71 -7.25 -12.63
N TYR A 152 -8.60 -6.23 -11.77
CA TYR A 152 -7.40 -5.42 -11.59
C TYR A 152 -7.15 -5.14 -10.10
N GLY A 153 -5.97 -4.63 -9.76
CA GLY A 153 -5.59 -4.35 -8.38
C GLY A 153 -4.55 -5.32 -7.84
N VAL A 154 -4.77 -5.89 -6.65
CA VAL A 154 -3.86 -6.80 -5.93
C VAL A 154 -2.59 -6.10 -5.44
N GLY A 155 -2.07 -5.10 -6.17
CA GLY A 155 -0.89 -4.34 -5.79
C GLY A 155 0.09 -4.10 -6.92
N GLN A 156 1.32 -3.70 -6.54
CA GLN A 156 2.46 -3.58 -7.43
C GLN A 156 3.13 -4.95 -7.55
N VAL A 157 2.99 -5.59 -8.72
CA VAL A 157 3.55 -6.91 -9.02
C VAL A 157 4.32 -6.85 -10.33
N MET A 158 5.62 -7.19 -10.30
CA MET A 158 6.54 -7.08 -11.45
C MET A 158 6.50 -8.32 -12.35
N ASP A 159 5.29 -8.77 -12.74
CA ASP A 159 5.06 -9.93 -13.61
C ASP A 159 4.66 -9.59 -15.04
N GLY A 160 4.50 -8.29 -15.35
CA GLY A 160 4.10 -7.81 -16.66
C GLY A 160 2.61 -7.95 -16.99
N LYS A 161 1.78 -8.42 -16.05
CA LYS A 161 0.35 -8.61 -16.28
C LYS A 161 -0.46 -7.43 -15.74
N PHE A 162 -1.40 -6.93 -16.55
CA PHE A 162 -2.36 -5.92 -16.12
C PHE A 162 -3.65 -6.57 -15.60
N ASN A 163 -4.30 -7.41 -16.41
CA ASN A 163 -5.45 -8.20 -15.96
C ASN A 163 -5.00 -9.32 -15.02
N ARG A 164 -5.58 -9.37 -13.82
CA ARG A 164 -5.22 -10.31 -12.74
C ARG A 164 -6.00 -11.64 -12.77
N ARG A 165 -6.77 -11.91 -13.82
CA ARG A 165 -7.43 -13.20 -13.98
C ARG A 165 -6.43 -14.34 -14.14
N ASN A 166 -6.80 -15.50 -13.60
CA ASN A 166 -5.99 -16.72 -13.65
C ASN A 166 -4.58 -16.49 -13.08
N SER A 167 -4.49 -15.84 -11.93
CA SER A 167 -3.23 -15.59 -11.23
C SER A 167 -3.29 -16.00 -9.77
N MET A 168 -2.12 -16.36 -9.24
CA MET A 168 -1.94 -16.73 -7.83
C MET A 168 -0.79 -15.91 -7.26
N HIS A 169 -0.99 -15.32 -6.07
CA HIS A 169 0.01 -14.48 -5.43
C HIS A 169 0.12 -14.81 -3.95
N HIS A 170 1.35 -15.10 -3.52
CA HIS A 170 1.72 -15.07 -2.11
C HIS A 170 1.91 -13.60 -1.72
N MET A 171 0.94 -13.05 -1.00
CA MET A 171 0.85 -11.63 -0.68
C MET A 171 1.69 -11.34 0.56
N GLN A 172 2.96 -11.09 0.34
CA GLN A 172 3.94 -10.67 1.34
C GLN A 172 4.66 -9.43 0.82
N ASN A 173 4.53 -8.29 1.51
CA ASN A 173 5.21 -7.06 1.12
C ASN A 173 6.72 -7.19 1.31
N GLU A 174 7.45 -6.96 0.22
CA GLU A 174 8.91 -7.02 0.13
C GLU A 174 9.41 -5.98 -0.87
N ASN A 175 10.73 -5.83 -0.97
CA ASN A 175 11.33 -5.00 -2.02
C ASN A 175 10.80 -5.43 -3.41
N MET A 176 10.31 -4.49 -4.21
CA MET A 176 9.63 -4.64 -5.50
C MET A 176 8.19 -5.20 -5.48
N PHE A 177 7.73 -5.77 -4.38
CA PHE A 177 6.40 -6.36 -4.28
C PHE A 177 5.60 -5.67 -3.19
N THR A 178 4.48 -5.07 -3.57
CA THR A 178 3.59 -4.37 -2.66
C THR A 178 2.17 -4.84 -2.89
N TYR A 179 1.65 -5.63 -1.96
CA TYR A 179 0.33 -6.23 -2.06
C TYR A 179 -0.68 -5.55 -1.15
N SER A 180 -1.93 -5.56 -1.60
CA SER A 180 -3.11 -5.32 -0.78
C SER A 180 -4.20 -6.29 -1.18
N PRO A 181 -4.95 -6.89 -0.24
CA PRO A 181 -5.98 -7.86 -0.55
C PRO A 181 -7.24 -7.17 -1.10
N TYR A 182 -7.14 -6.73 -2.34
CA TYR A 182 -8.12 -5.93 -3.05
C TYR A 182 -8.16 -6.34 -4.53
N PHE A 183 -9.35 -6.39 -5.09
CA PHE A 183 -9.55 -6.43 -6.54
C PHE A 183 -10.75 -5.59 -6.96
N MET A 184 -10.75 -5.14 -8.21
CA MET A 184 -11.88 -4.45 -8.82
C MET A 184 -12.24 -5.06 -10.17
N SER A 185 -13.54 -5.02 -10.50
CA SER A 185 -14.13 -5.36 -11.79
C SER A 185 -14.76 -4.10 -12.40
N PRO A 186 -14.03 -3.34 -13.25
CA PRO A 186 -14.55 -2.11 -13.83
C PRO A 186 -15.75 -2.35 -14.78
N VAL A 187 -15.79 -3.50 -15.42
CA VAL A 187 -16.89 -3.85 -16.37
C VAL A 187 -18.21 -4.09 -15.65
N LYS A 188 -18.18 -4.55 -14.41
CA LYS A 188 -19.37 -4.68 -13.55
C LYS A 188 -19.51 -3.55 -12.53
N GLY A 189 -18.49 -2.68 -12.42
CA GLY A 189 -18.51 -1.46 -11.60
C GLY A 189 -18.38 -1.71 -10.10
N TYR A 190 -17.68 -2.77 -9.66
CA TYR A 190 -17.50 -3.07 -8.23
C TYR A 190 -16.05 -3.37 -7.85
N ALA A 191 -15.77 -3.31 -6.55
CA ALA A 191 -14.54 -3.80 -5.94
C ALA A 191 -14.81 -4.54 -4.64
N VAL A 192 -13.84 -5.37 -4.25
CA VAL A 192 -13.78 -6.04 -2.94
C VAL A 192 -12.47 -5.70 -2.26
N TYR A 193 -12.56 -5.28 -1.01
CA TYR A 193 -11.42 -5.17 -0.11
C TYR A 193 -11.58 -6.18 1.03
N TRP A 194 -10.63 -7.11 1.14
CA TRP A 194 -10.52 -8.08 2.22
C TRP A 194 -9.66 -7.50 3.33
N ASP A 195 -10.29 -7.05 4.42
CA ASP A 195 -9.61 -6.31 5.49
C ASP A 195 -8.81 -7.24 6.41
N ASN A 196 -7.63 -7.61 5.93
CA ASN A 196 -6.66 -8.43 6.65
C ASN A 196 -5.23 -7.97 6.32
N TYR A 197 -4.33 -8.05 7.29
CA TYR A 197 -2.95 -7.51 7.20
C TYR A 197 -1.87 -8.59 7.23
N SER A 198 -2.28 -9.84 7.39
CA SER A 198 -1.36 -10.97 7.47
C SER A 198 -0.70 -11.25 6.12
N ILE A 199 0.38 -12.03 6.16
CA ILE A 199 0.85 -12.75 4.99
C ILE A 199 -0.31 -13.61 4.51
N SER A 200 -0.70 -13.47 3.24
CA SER A 200 -1.96 -13.99 2.69
C SER A 200 -1.77 -14.59 1.31
N GLU A 201 -2.76 -15.33 0.84
CA GLU A 201 -2.82 -15.83 -0.54
C GLU A 201 -3.97 -15.18 -1.29
N PHE A 202 -3.71 -14.77 -2.53
CA PHE A 202 -4.71 -14.46 -3.54
C PHE A 202 -4.69 -15.54 -4.59
N MET A 203 -5.84 -16.09 -4.92
CA MET A 203 -5.97 -17.18 -5.88
C MET A 203 -7.15 -16.92 -6.80
N ASP A 204 -6.90 -16.72 -8.10
CA ASP A 204 -7.95 -16.72 -9.11
C ASP A 204 -7.75 -17.90 -10.06
N THR A 205 -8.71 -18.81 -10.04
CA THR A 205 -8.76 -20.02 -10.83
C THR A 205 -10.07 -20.06 -11.63
N PRO A 206 -10.23 -20.98 -12.61
CA PRO A 206 -11.51 -21.15 -13.30
C PRO A 206 -12.70 -21.50 -12.39
N GLN A 207 -12.44 -22.00 -11.17
CA GLN A 207 -13.45 -22.47 -10.22
C GLN A 207 -13.84 -21.42 -9.18
N GLU A 208 -12.93 -20.50 -8.86
CA GLU A 208 -13.14 -19.48 -7.84
C GLU A 208 -12.07 -18.41 -7.84
N LEU A 209 -12.41 -17.24 -7.31
CA LEU A 209 -11.46 -16.28 -6.78
C LEU A 209 -11.49 -16.36 -5.25
N ALA A 210 -10.33 -16.46 -4.61
CA ALA A 210 -10.27 -16.55 -3.16
C ALA A 210 -9.14 -15.72 -2.56
N PHE A 211 -9.42 -15.18 -1.35
CA PHE A 211 -8.42 -14.74 -0.39
C PHE A 211 -8.28 -15.77 0.72
N GLN A 212 -7.05 -16.02 1.16
CA GLN A 212 -6.77 -16.87 2.30
C GLN A 212 -5.75 -16.18 3.22
N SER A 213 -6.08 -16.02 4.48
CA SER A 213 -5.32 -15.23 5.43
C SER A 213 -5.34 -15.84 6.83
N LEU A 214 -4.42 -15.39 7.70
CA LEU A 214 -4.44 -15.70 9.12
C LEU A 214 -5.30 -14.69 9.86
N GLY A 215 -6.18 -15.13 10.78
CA GLY A 215 -7.00 -14.21 11.57
C GLY A 215 -8.13 -14.89 12.32
N HIS A 216 -8.99 -14.06 12.94
CA HIS A 216 -10.12 -14.51 13.77
C HIS A 216 -11.47 -14.31 13.08
N CYS A 217 -11.50 -13.60 11.96
CA CYS A 217 -12.72 -13.26 11.23
C CYS A 217 -12.45 -13.16 9.72
N ALA A 218 -13.47 -13.40 8.93
CA ALA A 218 -13.56 -12.89 7.57
C ALA A 218 -14.21 -11.52 7.64
N ASP A 219 -13.55 -10.51 7.11
CA ASP A 219 -14.00 -9.13 7.12
C ASP A 219 -13.70 -8.51 5.76
N TYR A 220 -14.75 -8.25 4.98
CA TYR A 220 -14.55 -7.65 3.68
C TYR A 220 -15.61 -6.59 3.36
N TYR A 221 -15.23 -5.68 2.48
CA TYR A 221 -16.08 -4.60 2.00
C TYR A 221 -16.32 -4.77 0.51
N PHE A 222 -17.60 -4.87 0.15
CA PHE A 222 -18.05 -4.78 -1.23
C PHE A 222 -18.40 -3.32 -1.54
N MET A 223 -17.86 -2.77 -2.62
CA MET A 223 -18.01 -1.37 -3.01
C MET A 223 -18.54 -1.31 -4.45
N TYR A 224 -19.62 -0.59 -4.69
CA TYR A 224 -20.19 -0.41 -6.03
C TYR A 224 -20.06 1.05 -6.48
N GLY A 225 -19.35 1.28 -7.57
CA GLY A 225 -19.14 2.61 -8.17
C GLY A 225 -19.74 2.76 -9.57
N GLY A 226 -20.20 1.64 -10.18
CA GLY A 226 -20.78 1.63 -11.53
C GLY A 226 -19.76 1.68 -12.67
N ASN A 227 -18.60 2.28 -12.45
CA ASN A 227 -17.44 2.35 -13.36
C ASN A 227 -16.14 2.46 -12.57
N ALA A 228 -14.99 2.54 -13.23
CA ALA A 228 -13.68 2.59 -12.58
C ALA A 228 -13.52 3.81 -11.66
N ASP A 229 -13.89 5.00 -12.11
CA ASP A 229 -13.76 6.23 -11.32
C ASP A 229 -14.66 6.18 -10.08
N GLY A 230 -15.92 5.75 -10.26
CA GLY A 230 -16.84 5.57 -9.15
C GLY A 230 -16.37 4.51 -8.13
N ILE A 231 -15.72 3.43 -8.57
CA ILE A 231 -15.10 2.44 -7.66
C ILE A 231 -13.99 3.11 -6.84
N ILE A 232 -13.09 3.85 -7.48
CA ILE A 232 -11.98 4.54 -6.80
C ILE A 232 -12.52 5.56 -5.78
N ALA A 233 -13.59 6.27 -6.12
CA ALA A 233 -14.27 7.17 -5.18
C ALA A 233 -14.80 6.42 -3.94
N GLN A 234 -15.43 5.23 -4.12
CA GLN A 234 -15.87 4.41 -2.99
C GLN A 234 -14.71 3.88 -2.15
N VAL A 235 -13.59 3.48 -2.78
CA VAL A 235 -12.38 3.05 -2.07
C VAL A 235 -11.84 4.17 -1.20
N ARG A 236 -11.77 5.40 -1.71
CA ARG A 236 -11.27 6.56 -0.96
C ARG A 236 -12.24 7.04 0.11
N ASP A 237 -13.53 6.97 -0.14
CA ASP A 237 -14.56 7.21 0.88
C ASP A 237 -14.41 6.23 2.05
N LEU A 238 -14.18 4.93 1.75
CA LEU A 238 -13.96 3.91 2.77
C LEU A 238 -12.64 4.07 3.52
N THR A 239 -11.54 4.37 2.80
CA THR A 239 -10.16 4.25 3.31
C THR A 239 -9.45 5.59 3.53
N GLY A 240 -10.10 6.69 3.19
CA GLY A 240 -9.61 8.06 3.32
C GLY A 240 -9.11 8.66 2.00
N HIS A 241 -9.45 9.95 1.81
CA HIS A 241 -9.13 10.70 0.60
C HIS A 241 -7.64 11.04 0.50
N SER A 242 -7.15 11.19 -0.73
CA SER A 242 -5.77 11.60 -0.99
C SER A 242 -5.65 13.12 -0.86
N PRO A 243 -4.76 13.65 0.00
CA PRO A 243 -4.56 15.09 0.10
C PRO A 243 -3.85 15.64 -1.14
N MET A 244 -4.15 16.88 -1.49
CA MET A 244 -3.44 17.61 -2.54
C MET A 244 -1.98 17.83 -2.13
N LEU A 245 -1.04 17.29 -2.91
CA LEU A 245 0.39 17.50 -2.70
C LEU A 245 0.82 18.90 -3.15
N PRO A 246 1.94 19.47 -2.64
CA PRO A 246 2.47 20.73 -3.09
C PRO A 246 2.89 20.70 -4.58
N LEU A 247 2.80 21.82 -5.28
CA LEU A 247 3.13 21.91 -6.71
C LEU A 247 4.53 21.36 -7.05
N TRP A 248 5.53 21.62 -6.22
CA TRP A 248 6.90 21.18 -6.44
C TRP A 248 7.07 19.65 -6.50
N THR A 249 6.14 18.88 -5.93
CA THR A 249 6.19 17.41 -5.98
C THR A 249 5.94 16.84 -7.37
N TYR A 250 5.40 17.65 -8.26
CA TYR A 250 5.13 17.31 -9.65
C TYR A 250 6.22 17.83 -10.62
N GLY A 251 7.30 18.45 -10.10
CA GLY A 251 8.47 18.85 -10.87
C GLY A 251 9.48 17.71 -11.06
N PHE A 252 10.72 18.05 -11.36
CA PHE A 252 11.82 17.10 -11.51
C PHE A 252 12.62 16.98 -10.23
N PHE A 253 12.98 15.74 -9.87
CA PHE A 253 13.76 15.36 -8.70
C PHE A 253 15.10 14.75 -9.11
N GLN A 254 16.17 15.20 -8.48
CA GLN A 254 17.48 14.56 -8.60
C GLN A 254 17.85 13.87 -7.30
N SER A 255 18.21 12.62 -7.41
CA SER A 255 18.66 11.76 -6.35
C SER A 255 19.76 10.82 -6.84
N LYS A 256 20.49 10.23 -5.94
CA LYS A 256 21.55 9.25 -6.21
C LYS A 256 21.81 8.45 -4.94
N GLU A 257 22.11 7.19 -5.04
CA GLU A 257 22.76 6.43 -3.98
C GLU A 257 24.29 6.57 -4.13
N ARG A 258 24.98 7.50 -3.41
CA ARG A 258 24.47 8.64 -2.65
C ARG A 258 25.37 9.85 -2.85
N TYR A 259 24.91 11.03 -2.48
CA TYR A 259 25.79 12.19 -2.31
C TYR A 259 26.51 12.07 -0.96
N HIS A 260 27.85 12.11 -0.98
CA HIS A 260 28.67 11.83 0.19
C HIS A 260 28.77 13.01 1.15
N THR A 261 28.63 14.24 0.64
CA THR A 261 28.77 15.48 1.42
C THR A 261 27.68 16.48 1.08
N GLN A 262 27.43 17.41 2.01
CA GLN A 262 26.52 18.53 1.76
C GLN A 262 26.98 19.38 0.56
N GLU A 263 28.30 19.50 0.34
CA GLU A 263 28.87 20.27 -0.77
C GLU A 263 28.61 19.58 -2.12
N GLU A 264 28.82 18.25 -2.21
CA GLU A 264 28.52 17.48 -3.42
C GLU A 264 27.06 17.67 -3.84
N SER A 265 26.12 17.47 -2.90
CA SER A 265 24.69 17.64 -3.14
C SER A 265 24.33 19.06 -3.61
N LEU A 266 24.88 20.09 -2.95
CA LEU A 266 24.64 21.49 -3.32
C LEU A 266 25.23 21.84 -4.69
N ASN A 267 26.40 21.30 -5.04
CA ASN A 267 27.05 21.56 -6.33
C ASN A 267 26.29 20.92 -7.49
N VAL A 268 25.64 19.78 -7.27
CA VAL A 268 24.72 19.19 -8.27
C VAL A 268 23.57 20.16 -8.56
N LEU A 269 22.91 20.70 -7.55
CA LEU A 269 21.84 21.68 -7.75
C LEU A 269 22.33 22.96 -8.45
N LYS A 270 23.48 23.50 -8.03
CA LYS A 270 24.08 24.68 -8.69
C LYS A 270 24.33 24.41 -10.16
N LYS A 271 24.81 23.22 -10.53
CA LYS A 271 25.07 22.85 -11.93
C LYS A 271 23.79 22.74 -12.76
N TYR A 272 22.68 22.23 -12.21
CA TYR A 272 21.38 22.29 -12.86
C TYR A 272 20.95 23.74 -13.14
N ARG A 273 21.15 24.66 -12.17
CA ARG A 273 20.83 26.10 -12.33
C ARG A 273 21.74 26.76 -13.37
N GLU A 274 23.05 26.48 -13.37
CA GLU A 274 24.01 26.95 -14.37
C GLU A 274 23.62 26.51 -15.78
N LEU A 275 23.21 25.26 -15.92
CA LEU A 275 22.74 24.69 -17.20
C LEU A 275 21.32 25.17 -17.57
N GLN A 276 20.66 25.96 -16.71
CA GLN A 276 19.26 26.40 -16.91
C GLN A 276 18.27 25.22 -17.13
N ILE A 277 18.55 24.09 -16.52
CA ILE A 277 17.64 22.94 -16.50
C ILE A 277 16.79 23.03 -15.23
N PRO A 278 15.46 23.05 -15.36
CA PRO A 278 14.58 23.16 -14.19
C PRO A 278 14.65 21.91 -13.30
N ILE A 279 14.62 22.15 -11.99
CA ILE A 279 14.60 21.11 -10.97
C ILE A 279 13.94 21.68 -9.71
N ASP A 280 13.10 20.88 -9.05
CA ASP A 280 12.37 21.32 -7.85
C ASP A 280 12.88 20.70 -6.56
N CYS A 281 13.50 19.52 -6.60
CA CYS A 281 13.90 18.83 -5.38
C CYS A 281 15.23 18.09 -5.50
N MET A 282 16.04 18.23 -4.46
CA MET A 282 17.19 17.37 -4.18
C MET A 282 16.80 16.37 -3.09
N ILE A 283 17.22 15.11 -3.24
CA ILE A 283 17.03 14.09 -2.21
C ILE A 283 18.38 13.66 -1.68
N GLN A 284 18.55 13.68 -0.35
CA GLN A 284 19.72 13.13 0.34
C GLN A 284 19.41 11.72 0.80
N ASP A 285 20.20 10.79 0.31
CA ASP A 285 20.16 9.38 0.64
C ASP A 285 20.98 9.07 1.90
N TRP A 286 21.02 7.80 2.29
CA TRP A 286 21.61 7.25 3.50
C TRP A 286 23.07 7.63 3.75
N ARG A 287 23.57 7.35 4.99
CA ARG A 287 24.89 7.74 5.49
C ARG A 287 25.17 9.25 5.50
N TYR A 288 24.13 10.10 5.66
CA TYR A 288 24.36 11.47 6.11
C TYR A 288 24.69 11.52 7.62
N TRP A 289 24.41 10.43 8.33
CA TRP A 289 24.71 10.22 9.75
C TRP A 289 26.14 9.79 9.99
N PRO A 290 26.67 9.91 11.25
CA PRO A 290 28.01 9.47 11.59
C PRO A 290 28.24 7.98 11.33
N GLU A 291 29.41 7.65 10.77
CA GLU A 291 29.86 6.26 10.65
C GLU A 291 30.67 5.87 11.89
N TYR A 292 30.13 4.92 12.67
CA TYR A 292 30.82 4.43 13.85
C TYR A 292 31.67 3.21 13.51
N GLN A 293 33.01 3.37 13.56
CA GLN A 293 34.00 2.30 13.37
C GLN A 293 33.81 1.44 12.11
N LYS A 294 33.28 1.99 11.02
CA LYS A 294 32.97 1.30 9.75
C LYS A 294 31.96 0.15 9.87
N THR A 295 31.21 0.07 10.96
CA THR A 295 30.23 -0.98 11.22
C THR A 295 28.79 -0.57 10.88
N ASP A 296 28.56 0.66 10.43
CA ASP A 296 27.21 1.24 10.24
C ASP A 296 26.32 1.17 11.51
N SER A 297 26.91 1.00 12.70
CA SER A 297 26.16 0.84 13.94
C SER A 297 25.40 2.11 14.37
N ALA A 298 25.69 3.27 13.75
CA ALA A 298 24.92 4.49 13.85
C ALA A 298 23.82 4.60 12.77
N TRP A 299 23.48 3.50 12.08
CA TRP A 299 22.50 3.47 11.00
C TRP A 299 21.20 4.16 11.37
N ASN A 300 20.77 5.12 10.54
CA ASN A 300 19.52 5.87 10.70
C ASN A 300 19.43 6.67 12.01
N SER A 301 20.52 7.21 12.53
CA SER A 301 20.53 7.94 13.80
C SER A 301 19.78 9.27 13.79
N HIS A 302 19.25 9.72 12.64
CA HIS A 302 18.61 11.02 12.44
C HIS A 302 19.49 12.20 12.91
N SER A 303 20.78 12.10 12.68
CA SER A 303 21.78 13.13 12.99
C SER A 303 22.75 13.26 11.83
N PHE A 304 23.40 14.40 11.70
CA PHE A 304 24.34 14.66 10.61
C PHE A 304 25.79 14.41 11.05
N ASP A 305 26.55 13.80 10.16
CA ASP A 305 27.98 13.63 10.32
C ASP A 305 28.69 15.00 10.29
N PRO A 306 29.47 15.36 11.33
CA PRO A 306 30.04 16.70 11.43
C PRO A 306 31.14 17.00 10.41
N GLU A 307 31.78 15.98 9.82
CA GLU A 307 32.82 16.17 8.80
C GLU A 307 32.19 16.35 7.41
N ARG A 308 31.22 15.51 7.07
CA ARG A 308 30.61 15.49 5.75
C ARG A 308 29.43 16.48 5.61
N PHE A 309 28.77 16.77 6.70
CA PHE A 309 27.65 17.72 6.81
C PHE A 309 27.90 18.69 7.97
N PRO A 310 28.98 19.52 7.91
CA PRO A 310 29.36 20.39 9.03
C PRO A 310 28.33 21.48 9.35
N ASN A 311 27.50 21.87 8.39
CA ASN A 311 26.49 22.92 8.55
C ASN A 311 25.19 22.54 7.85
N PRO A 312 24.46 21.51 8.32
CA PRO A 312 23.30 20.99 7.59
C PRO A 312 22.17 22.00 7.47
N LYS A 313 21.97 22.87 8.47
CA LYS A 313 20.99 23.96 8.34
C LYS A 313 21.34 24.94 7.24
N LYS A 314 22.59 25.40 7.17
CA LYS A 314 23.06 26.31 6.11
C LYS A 314 22.94 25.64 4.74
N TRP A 315 23.26 24.35 4.64
CA TRP A 315 23.10 23.57 3.41
C TRP A 315 21.64 23.56 2.93
N ALA A 316 20.68 23.27 3.82
CA ALA A 316 19.26 23.33 3.49
C ALA A 316 18.83 24.74 3.07
N ASP A 317 19.28 25.78 3.80
CA ASP A 317 18.98 27.19 3.48
C ASP A 317 19.53 27.58 2.09
N GLU A 318 20.73 27.11 1.70
CA GLU A 318 21.30 27.37 0.36
C GLU A 318 20.53 26.64 -0.75
N ILE A 319 20.03 25.41 -0.50
CA ILE A 319 19.14 24.70 -1.44
C ILE A 319 17.85 25.52 -1.63
N HIS A 320 17.25 25.98 -0.54
CA HIS A 320 16.02 26.80 -0.58
C HIS A 320 16.24 28.14 -1.32
N LYS A 321 17.39 28.81 -1.11
CA LYS A 321 17.75 30.04 -1.85
C LYS A 321 17.88 29.82 -3.36
N LEU A 322 18.26 28.63 -3.77
CA LEU A 322 18.29 28.21 -5.18
C LEU A 322 16.90 27.78 -5.69
N ASN A 323 15.84 28.10 -4.96
CA ASN A 323 14.46 27.74 -5.28
C ASN A 323 14.27 26.26 -5.55
N ALA A 324 14.83 25.41 -4.68
CA ALA A 324 14.62 23.97 -4.68
C ALA A 324 14.24 23.49 -3.28
N LYS A 325 13.69 22.30 -3.21
CA LYS A 325 13.26 21.61 -2.00
C LYS A 325 14.27 20.53 -1.62
N LEU A 326 14.25 20.14 -0.35
CA LEU A 326 15.14 19.11 0.18
C LEU A 326 14.31 18.00 0.85
N MET A 327 14.50 16.77 0.39
CA MET A 327 13.98 15.57 1.05
C MET A 327 15.13 14.77 1.66
N ILE A 328 14.88 14.18 2.82
CA ILE A 328 15.87 13.36 3.54
C ILE A 328 15.33 11.95 3.68
N VAL A 329 16.22 10.96 3.47
CA VAL A 329 15.88 9.56 3.70
C VAL A 329 15.80 9.24 5.20
N ALA A 330 14.84 8.41 5.56
CA ALA A 330 14.73 7.80 6.88
C ALA A 330 14.28 6.35 6.75
N TRP A 331 14.78 5.50 7.64
CA TRP A 331 14.53 4.06 7.65
C TRP A 331 13.74 3.66 8.90
N PRO A 332 13.03 2.54 8.91
CA PRO A 332 12.36 2.05 10.12
C PRO A 332 13.34 1.32 11.07
N GLY A 333 14.49 0.86 10.56
CA GLY A 333 15.48 0.14 11.33
C GLY A 333 16.56 1.06 11.91
N PHE A 334 16.98 0.76 13.13
CA PHE A 334 18.00 1.53 13.86
C PHE A 334 19.20 0.66 14.20
N GLY A 335 20.40 1.15 13.89
CA GLY A 335 21.68 0.53 14.26
C GLY A 335 21.90 0.49 15.77
N THR A 336 22.79 -0.40 16.22
CA THR A 336 22.98 -0.73 17.64
C THR A 336 23.44 0.43 18.52
N HIS A 337 24.12 1.44 17.96
CA HIS A 337 24.64 2.59 18.70
C HIS A 337 23.75 3.84 18.66
N THR A 338 22.53 3.74 18.09
CA THR A 338 21.61 4.87 18.05
C THR A 338 20.82 5.01 19.37
N GLU A 339 20.51 6.25 19.76
CA GLU A 339 19.69 6.51 20.94
C GLU A 339 18.27 5.98 20.76
N GLN A 340 17.75 6.03 19.53
CA GLN A 340 16.46 5.45 19.16
C GLN A 340 16.42 3.95 19.47
N ARG A 341 17.46 3.21 19.06
CA ARG A 341 17.55 1.76 19.31
C ARG A 341 17.58 1.47 20.82
N LYS A 342 18.34 2.23 21.58
CA LYS A 342 18.45 2.06 23.03
C LYS A 342 17.11 2.27 23.73
N GLU A 343 16.43 3.38 23.41
CA GLU A 343 15.14 3.72 24.02
C GLU A 343 14.03 2.72 23.64
N LEU A 344 13.89 2.41 22.35
CA LEU A 344 12.90 1.44 21.86
C LEU A 344 13.14 0.04 22.42
N ASN A 345 14.41 -0.40 22.49
CA ASN A 345 14.75 -1.71 23.02
C ASN A 345 14.47 -1.82 24.54
N ALA A 346 14.76 -0.75 25.30
CA ALA A 346 14.47 -0.71 26.73
C ALA A 346 12.98 -0.83 27.05
N LYS A 347 12.11 -0.49 26.09
CA LYS A 347 10.65 -0.58 26.20
C LYS A 347 10.06 -1.81 25.52
N GLY A 348 10.88 -2.69 24.92
CA GLY A 348 10.40 -3.86 24.19
C GLY A 348 9.68 -3.53 22.88
N MET A 349 10.01 -2.39 22.25
CA MET A 349 9.36 -1.87 21.04
C MET A 349 10.19 -2.08 19.78
N ILE A 350 10.99 -3.12 19.74
CA ILE A 350 11.78 -3.56 18.57
C ILE A 350 11.26 -4.91 18.11
N ILE A 351 11.02 -5.06 16.83
CA ILE A 351 10.79 -6.38 16.22
C ILE A 351 12.15 -7.00 15.96
N ASN A 352 12.41 -8.16 16.55
CA ASN A 352 13.76 -8.68 16.77
C ASN A 352 14.33 -9.49 15.60
N PHE A 353 14.26 -8.95 14.36
CA PHE A 353 14.98 -9.48 13.20
C PHE A 353 15.90 -8.43 12.59
N ASP A 354 16.93 -8.87 11.86
CA ASP A 354 17.93 -7.97 11.30
C ASP A 354 17.47 -7.40 9.94
N THR A 355 17.71 -6.08 9.76
CA THR A 355 17.47 -5.37 8.50
C THR A 355 18.79 -4.96 7.84
N TRP A 356 18.72 -4.48 6.60
CA TRP A 356 19.86 -3.89 5.92
C TRP A 356 20.39 -2.65 6.67
N PRO A 357 21.72 -2.42 6.72
CA PRO A 357 22.81 -3.30 6.28
C PRO A 357 23.22 -4.32 7.36
N PRO A 358 23.69 -5.53 6.99
CA PRO A 358 23.95 -6.62 7.94
C PRO A 358 24.86 -6.25 9.11
N GLN A 359 25.92 -5.48 8.84
CA GLN A 359 26.93 -5.11 9.84
C GLN A 359 26.45 -4.08 10.86
N SER A 360 25.32 -3.41 10.62
CA SER A 360 24.78 -2.37 11.51
C SER A 360 24.08 -2.95 12.75
N GLY A 361 23.63 -4.20 12.67
CA GLY A 361 22.69 -4.80 13.62
C GLY A 361 21.37 -4.02 13.70
N ALA A 362 20.99 -3.34 12.61
CA ALA A 362 19.75 -2.58 12.56
C ALA A 362 18.55 -3.48 12.65
N ARG A 363 17.56 -3.06 13.44
CA ARG A 363 16.28 -3.76 13.62
C ARG A 363 15.13 -2.77 13.54
N PRO A 364 13.99 -3.18 12.97
CA PRO A 364 12.85 -2.29 12.81
C PRO A 364 12.13 -2.09 14.15
N TYR A 365 11.57 -0.91 14.33
CA TYR A 365 10.71 -0.65 15.47
C TYR A 365 9.30 -1.18 15.25
N ASP A 366 8.57 -1.45 16.33
CA ASP A 366 7.17 -1.87 16.28
C ASP A 366 6.26 -0.69 15.93
N VAL A 367 5.98 -0.54 14.63
CA VAL A 367 5.13 0.54 14.10
C VAL A 367 3.67 0.46 14.57
N TYR A 368 3.24 -0.69 15.06
CA TYR A 368 1.87 -0.91 15.54
C TYR A 368 1.67 -0.32 16.94
N ASN A 369 2.76 -0.12 17.68
CA ASN A 369 2.75 0.51 19.00
C ASN A 369 2.71 2.05 18.86
N PRO A 370 1.67 2.74 19.38
CA PRO A 370 1.59 4.20 19.32
C PRO A 370 2.79 4.90 19.95
N GLU A 371 3.24 4.46 21.14
CA GLU A 371 4.39 5.05 21.81
C GLU A 371 5.70 4.87 21.02
N ALA A 372 5.85 3.75 20.31
CA ALA A 372 7.00 3.56 19.43
C ALA A 372 7.03 4.56 18.27
N ARG A 373 5.86 4.90 17.70
CA ARG A 373 5.75 5.96 16.69
C ARG A 373 6.06 7.34 17.27
N ASP A 374 5.65 7.63 18.51
CA ASP A 374 5.98 8.87 19.23
C ASP A 374 7.50 9.00 19.41
N ILE A 375 8.18 7.91 19.84
CA ILE A 375 9.63 7.87 19.98
C ILE A 375 10.32 8.07 18.64
N TYR A 376 9.87 7.38 17.57
CA TYR A 376 10.41 7.56 16.22
C TYR A 376 10.34 9.02 15.78
N TRP A 377 9.16 9.63 15.90
CA TRP A 377 8.95 11.04 15.54
C TRP A 377 9.76 12.00 16.41
N LYS A 378 9.87 11.76 17.71
CA LYS A 378 10.69 12.60 18.61
C LYS A 378 12.10 12.82 18.06
N TYR A 379 12.76 11.76 17.65
CA TYR A 379 14.13 11.85 17.13
C TYR A 379 14.17 12.40 15.71
N LEU A 380 13.24 12.01 14.85
CA LEU A 380 13.15 12.49 13.48
C LEU A 380 12.90 14.00 13.44
N ASN A 381 12.00 14.47 14.29
CA ASN A 381 11.70 15.89 14.43
C ASN A 381 12.90 16.69 14.95
N LYS A 382 13.50 16.23 16.04
CA LYS A 382 14.65 16.92 16.67
C LYS A 382 15.85 16.98 15.74
N GLY A 383 16.19 15.88 15.09
CA GLY A 383 17.42 15.76 14.29
C GLY A 383 17.29 16.27 12.87
N ILE A 384 16.07 16.30 12.30
CA ILE A 384 15.86 16.65 10.90
C ILE A 384 14.79 17.73 10.75
N PHE A 385 13.52 17.45 11.06
CA PHE A 385 12.41 18.33 10.67
C PHE A 385 12.54 19.75 11.25
N SER A 386 12.63 19.87 12.55
CA SER A 386 12.76 21.16 13.21
C SER A 386 14.17 21.76 13.07
N TYR A 387 15.19 20.93 12.82
CA TYR A 387 16.57 21.38 12.75
C TYR A 387 16.91 22.02 11.40
N ILE A 388 16.60 21.34 10.28
CA ILE A 388 16.94 21.83 8.94
C ILE A 388 15.74 22.32 8.14
N GLY A 389 14.52 22.03 8.59
CA GLY A 389 13.29 22.41 7.89
C GLY A 389 13.08 21.67 6.57
N ASN A 390 13.43 20.37 6.50
CA ASN A 390 13.25 19.55 5.29
C ASN A 390 11.79 19.62 4.78
N ASP A 391 11.62 19.44 3.48
CA ASP A 391 10.33 19.66 2.80
C ASP A 391 9.51 18.39 2.62
N GLY A 392 10.14 17.25 2.68
CA GLY A 392 9.50 15.95 2.54
C GLY A 392 10.38 14.80 3.02
N TRP A 393 9.82 13.62 3.07
CA TRP A 393 10.46 12.40 3.56
C TRP A 393 10.64 11.40 2.44
N TRP A 394 11.80 10.75 2.39
CA TRP A 394 11.98 9.52 1.67
C TRP A 394 12.07 8.38 2.68
N LEU A 395 11.02 7.56 2.75
CA LEU A 395 10.91 6.45 3.69
C LEU A 395 11.27 5.16 2.98
N ASP A 396 12.52 4.77 3.15
CA ASP A 396 13.06 3.57 2.55
C ASP A 396 12.88 2.35 3.46
N SER A 397 12.91 1.14 2.88
CA SER A 397 12.80 -0.13 3.61
C SER A 397 11.53 -0.25 4.46
N THR A 398 10.40 0.22 3.95
CA THR A 398 9.14 0.28 4.72
C THR A 398 8.31 -1.01 4.68
N GLU A 399 8.84 -2.12 4.18
CA GLU A 399 8.28 -3.48 4.27
C GLU A 399 8.37 -4.12 5.67
N PRO A 400 9.43 -3.98 6.50
CA PRO A 400 10.83 -3.59 6.27
C PRO A 400 11.70 -4.70 5.63
N ASP A 401 12.89 -4.34 5.11
CA ASP A 401 13.87 -5.33 4.65
C ASP A 401 14.14 -6.37 5.73
N HIS A 402 14.22 -7.62 5.31
CA HIS A 402 14.39 -8.75 6.21
C HIS A 402 15.54 -9.61 5.68
N ILE A 403 16.73 -9.43 6.26
CA ILE A 403 17.94 -10.18 5.92
C ILE A 403 18.08 -11.40 6.83
N ASN A 404 18.81 -12.41 6.36
CA ASN A 404 19.01 -13.68 7.11
C ASN A 404 17.69 -14.31 7.61
N ARG A 405 16.62 -14.16 6.84
CA ARG A 405 15.24 -14.53 7.15
C ARG A 405 15.10 -15.95 7.65
N GLN A 406 14.44 -16.11 8.80
CA GLN A 406 14.01 -17.39 9.35
C GLN A 406 12.47 -17.43 9.43
N GLU A 407 11.86 -18.59 9.29
CA GLU A 407 10.41 -18.72 9.40
C GLU A 407 9.89 -18.30 10.79
N SER A 408 10.68 -18.54 11.85
CA SER A 408 10.38 -18.11 13.21
C SER A 408 10.35 -16.60 13.41
N ASP A 409 10.94 -15.82 12.52
CA ASP A 409 10.92 -14.35 12.63
C ASP A 409 9.52 -13.79 12.42
N TYR A 410 8.68 -14.51 11.69
CA TYR A 410 7.29 -14.14 11.49
C TYR A 410 6.42 -14.35 12.75
N ASP A 411 6.88 -15.14 13.70
CA ASP A 411 6.21 -15.39 14.98
C ASP A 411 6.61 -14.37 16.06
N LEU A 412 7.53 -13.44 15.75
CA LEU A 412 7.94 -12.38 16.67
C LEU A 412 6.75 -11.51 17.10
N PRO A 413 6.70 -11.14 18.39
CA PRO A 413 5.59 -10.35 18.91
C PRO A 413 5.64 -8.91 18.41
N THR A 414 4.46 -8.36 18.13
CA THR A 414 4.20 -6.93 17.91
C THR A 414 3.08 -6.48 18.84
N HIS A 415 2.82 -5.19 18.88
CA HIS A 415 1.72 -4.62 19.68
C HIS A 415 0.33 -5.19 19.31
N LEU A 416 0.14 -5.64 18.06
CA LEU A 416 -1.15 -6.14 17.55
C LEU A 416 -1.20 -7.67 17.34
N GLY A 417 -0.19 -8.41 17.76
CA GLY A 417 -0.12 -9.86 17.58
C GLY A 417 1.22 -10.31 17.02
N SER A 418 1.27 -11.45 16.33
CA SER A 418 2.47 -11.91 15.66
C SER A 418 2.84 -11.00 14.48
N TYR A 419 4.11 -10.89 14.16
CA TYR A 419 4.54 -10.14 12.97
C TYR A 419 3.89 -10.69 11.69
N ARG A 420 3.70 -12.02 11.59
CA ARG A 420 2.98 -12.69 10.51
C ARG A 420 1.57 -12.13 10.29
N SER A 421 0.85 -11.85 11.37
CA SER A 421 -0.56 -11.42 11.33
C SER A 421 -0.75 -9.98 10.88
N VAL A 422 0.30 -9.16 10.89
CA VAL A 422 0.21 -7.70 10.62
C VAL A 422 1.20 -7.18 9.57
N LYS A 423 2.14 -8.01 9.11
CA LYS A 423 3.30 -7.61 8.31
C LYS A 423 2.98 -6.67 7.14
N ASN A 424 1.93 -6.96 6.38
CA ASN A 424 1.63 -6.20 5.16
C ASN A 424 1.17 -4.76 5.42
N ALA A 425 0.69 -4.44 6.62
CA ALA A 425 0.30 -3.08 7.01
C ALA A 425 1.46 -2.25 7.63
N TYR A 426 2.70 -2.75 7.64
CA TYR A 426 3.83 -2.05 8.26
C TYR A 426 4.02 -0.64 7.69
N SER A 427 4.09 -0.53 6.36
CA SER A 427 4.22 0.76 5.66
C SER A 427 3.09 1.73 6.00
N LEU A 428 1.84 1.26 6.03
CA LEU A 428 0.67 2.07 6.38
C LEU A 428 0.84 2.72 7.76
N MET A 429 1.26 1.94 8.76
CA MET A 429 1.40 2.41 10.14
C MET A 429 2.63 3.29 10.34
N HIS A 430 3.72 3.01 9.62
CA HIS A 430 4.91 3.86 9.60
C HIS A 430 4.60 5.24 9.02
N ASN A 431 3.95 5.28 7.87
CA ASN A 431 3.53 6.52 7.22
C ASN A 431 2.52 7.31 8.06
N ASN A 432 1.57 6.61 8.72
CA ASN A 432 0.65 7.20 9.69
C ASN A 432 1.41 7.94 10.79
N GLY A 433 2.38 7.30 11.45
CA GLY A 433 3.16 7.90 12.54
C GLY A 433 3.79 9.22 12.12
N ILE A 434 4.47 9.24 10.97
CA ILE A 434 5.15 10.46 10.48
C ILE A 434 4.14 11.54 10.07
N ALA A 435 3.14 11.17 9.28
CA ALA A 435 2.16 12.13 8.76
C ALA A 435 1.32 12.77 9.86
N SER A 436 0.86 11.98 10.83
CA SER A 436 0.03 12.49 11.93
C SER A 436 0.79 13.44 12.84
N HIS A 437 2.02 13.11 13.20
CA HIS A 437 2.86 13.97 14.03
C HIS A 437 3.27 15.25 13.31
N GLN A 438 3.64 15.17 12.01
CA GLN A 438 3.95 16.37 11.25
C GLN A 438 2.75 17.31 11.13
N LYS A 439 1.55 16.77 10.84
CA LYS A 439 0.31 17.56 10.77
C LYS A 439 -0.03 18.22 12.11
N ALA A 440 0.21 17.55 13.22
CA ALA A 440 0.00 18.09 14.55
C ALA A 440 0.96 19.25 14.87
N LEU A 441 2.22 19.14 14.41
CA LEU A 441 3.26 20.14 14.66
C LEU A 441 3.19 21.34 13.71
N SER A 442 2.86 21.12 12.43
CA SER A 442 2.88 22.15 11.40
C SER A 442 1.64 22.05 10.50
N LYS A 443 0.73 23.02 10.64
CA LYS A 443 -0.49 23.11 9.82
C LYS A 443 -0.24 23.73 8.43
N ASP A 444 0.85 24.49 8.29
CA ASP A 444 1.15 25.25 7.07
C ASP A 444 1.98 24.46 6.05
N LYS A 445 2.58 23.35 6.47
CA LYS A 445 3.42 22.51 5.62
C LYS A 445 2.72 21.19 5.31
N ARG A 446 2.32 21.00 4.04
CA ARG A 446 1.74 19.75 3.58
C ARG A 446 2.72 18.61 3.77
N VAL A 447 2.24 17.44 4.18
CA VAL A 447 3.05 16.22 4.28
C VAL A 447 3.34 15.71 2.89
N VAL A 448 4.60 15.39 2.63
CA VAL A 448 5.10 14.75 1.41
C VAL A 448 5.96 13.56 1.81
N ILE A 449 5.53 12.39 1.41
CA ILE A 449 6.22 11.13 1.71
C ILE A 449 6.46 10.37 0.39
N LEU A 450 7.71 10.01 0.14
CA LEU A 450 8.09 9.00 -0.83
C LEU A 450 8.40 7.72 -0.07
N THR A 451 7.66 6.64 -0.27
CA THR A 451 7.77 5.39 0.50
C THR A 451 8.00 4.18 -0.40
N ARG A 452 8.86 3.23 0.02
CA ARG A 452 9.19 2.06 -0.80
C ARG A 452 8.06 1.04 -0.86
N SER A 453 7.38 0.83 0.24
CA SER A 453 6.24 -0.08 0.30
C SER A 453 4.93 0.65 0.56
N GLY A 454 3.83 -0.08 0.45
CA GLY A 454 2.52 0.48 0.62
C GLY A 454 1.45 -0.54 0.98
N PHE A 455 0.31 -0.01 1.40
CA PHE A 455 -0.90 -0.77 1.63
C PHE A 455 -2.11 0.13 1.34
N ILE A 456 -3.23 -0.46 0.95
CA ILE A 456 -4.46 0.29 0.68
C ILE A 456 -4.80 1.21 1.86
N GLY A 457 -5.23 2.44 1.58
CA GLY A 457 -5.50 3.46 2.60
C GLY A 457 -4.32 4.40 2.88
N GLN A 458 -3.09 4.12 2.43
CA GLN A 458 -1.96 5.03 2.70
C GLN A 458 -2.01 6.35 1.92
N GLN A 459 -2.82 6.45 0.86
CA GLN A 459 -3.01 7.70 0.11
C GLN A 459 -3.37 8.88 1.02
N ARG A 460 -4.10 8.65 2.13
CA ARG A 460 -4.52 9.68 3.09
C ARG A 460 -3.37 10.37 3.84
N TYR A 461 -2.16 9.83 3.75
CA TYR A 461 -0.96 10.35 4.43
C TYR A 461 -0.06 11.18 3.52
N GLY A 462 -0.47 11.48 2.28
CA GLY A 462 0.33 12.25 1.32
C GLY A 462 1.51 11.46 0.77
N CYS A 463 1.30 10.17 0.53
CA CYS A 463 2.32 9.25 0.05
C CYS A 463 2.37 9.18 -1.48
N ASN A 464 3.60 9.12 -1.99
CA ASN A 464 3.97 8.60 -3.30
C ASN A 464 4.77 7.31 -3.09
N THR A 465 4.46 6.24 -3.78
CA THR A 465 5.20 4.97 -3.70
C THR A 465 6.06 4.81 -4.95
N TRP A 466 7.29 4.30 -4.83
CA TRP A 466 8.08 3.96 -6.00
C TRP A 466 8.23 2.44 -6.15
N SER A 467 8.65 2.04 -7.35
CA SER A 467 8.76 0.63 -7.76
C SER A 467 9.87 -0.17 -7.07
N SER A 468 10.56 0.42 -6.11
CA SER A 468 11.65 -0.20 -5.36
C SER A 468 12.94 -0.40 -6.19
N ASP A 469 13.84 -1.29 -5.75
CA ASP A 469 15.20 -1.45 -6.26
C ASP A 469 15.25 -2.33 -7.52
N VAL A 470 14.68 -1.83 -8.61
CA VAL A 470 14.55 -2.56 -9.87
C VAL A 470 15.84 -2.52 -10.70
N THR A 471 16.07 -3.57 -11.50
CA THR A 471 17.22 -3.65 -12.40
C THR A 471 17.04 -2.78 -13.65
N SER A 472 18.14 -2.24 -14.17
CA SER A 472 18.19 -1.42 -15.40
C SER A 472 18.08 -2.29 -16.66
N THR A 473 16.88 -2.78 -16.97
CA THR A 473 16.62 -3.63 -18.16
C THR A 473 15.34 -3.20 -18.87
N TRP A 474 15.23 -3.53 -20.17
CA TRP A 474 14.02 -3.31 -20.96
C TRP A 474 12.82 -4.08 -20.41
N ASP A 475 13.03 -5.33 -20.04
CA ASP A 475 12.01 -6.18 -19.43
C ASP A 475 11.42 -5.55 -18.16
N MET A 476 12.29 -4.98 -17.33
CA MET A 476 11.83 -4.32 -16.10
C MET A 476 11.09 -3.01 -16.42
N LEU A 477 11.52 -2.23 -17.40
CA LEU A 477 10.77 -1.04 -17.82
C LEU A 477 9.36 -1.41 -18.29
N GLU A 478 9.22 -2.46 -19.10
CA GLU A 478 7.92 -2.96 -19.55
C GLU A 478 7.02 -3.37 -18.38
N LYS A 479 7.56 -4.12 -17.42
CA LYS A 479 6.83 -4.58 -16.23
C LYS A 479 6.38 -3.47 -15.28
N GLN A 480 7.06 -2.33 -15.28
CA GLN A 480 6.69 -1.15 -14.49
C GLN A 480 5.30 -0.61 -14.84
N ILE A 481 4.91 -0.69 -16.13
CA ILE A 481 3.66 -0.09 -16.61
C ILE A 481 2.44 -0.78 -15.99
N PRO A 482 2.22 -2.09 -16.17
CA PRO A 482 1.08 -2.76 -15.54
C PRO A 482 1.15 -2.77 -14.01
N ALA A 483 2.35 -2.80 -13.41
CA ALA A 483 2.52 -2.73 -11.97
C ALA A 483 2.02 -1.38 -11.41
N ALA A 484 2.41 -0.25 -12.03
CA ALA A 484 1.94 1.09 -11.68
C ALA A 484 0.42 1.20 -11.77
N LEU A 485 -0.16 0.74 -12.89
CA LEU A 485 -1.59 0.82 -13.14
C LEU A 485 -2.39 0.01 -12.11
N ASN A 486 -2.01 -1.23 -11.83
CA ASN A 486 -2.66 -2.03 -10.79
C ASN A 486 -2.56 -1.41 -9.40
N TYR A 487 -1.40 -0.82 -9.08
CA TYR A 487 -1.20 -0.15 -7.79
C TYR A 487 -2.10 1.08 -7.65
N THR A 488 -2.18 1.92 -8.68
CA THR A 488 -3.00 3.15 -8.63
C THR A 488 -4.49 2.86 -8.63
N LEU A 489 -4.94 1.76 -9.25
CA LEU A 489 -6.34 1.31 -9.21
C LEU A 489 -6.82 0.86 -7.82
N MET A 490 -5.94 0.77 -6.83
CA MET A 490 -6.33 0.58 -5.42
C MET A 490 -6.68 1.91 -4.70
N GLY A 491 -6.84 3.00 -5.44
CA GLY A 491 -7.15 4.33 -4.91
C GLY A 491 -5.93 5.14 -4.48
N ILE A 492 -4.69 4.66 -4.74
CA ILE A 492 -3.42 5.31 -4.37
C ILE A 492 -2.84 6.04 -5.59
N PRO A 493 -3.05 7.37 -5.75
CA PRO A 493 -2.85 8.04 -7.04
C PRO A 493 -1.39 8.33 -7.38
N ASN A 494 -0.50 8.40 -6.38
CA ASN A 494 0.86 8.87 -6.58
C ASN A 494 1.86 7.70 -6.61
N TRP A 495 2.52 7.54 -7.75
CA TRP A 495 3.49 6.49 -7.99
C TRP A 495 4.62 6.98 -8.91
N ASN A 496 5.81 6.37 -8.79
CA ASN A 496 6.90 6.55 -9.73
C ASN A 496 7.81 5.31 -9.78
N SER A 497 8.75 5.33 -10.72
CA SER A 497 9.91 4.43 -10.73
C SER A 497 11.20 5.22 -10.75
N ASP A 498 12.31 4.56 -10.42
CA ASP A 498 13.65 5.10 -10.58
C ASP A 498 13.98 5.16 -12.07
N ILE A 499 14.13 6.37 -12.62
CA ILE A 499 14.42 6.56 -14.03
C ILE A 499 15.76 5.91 -14.38
N GLY A 500 15.72 4.95 -15.29
CA GLY A 500 16.86 4.15 -15.72
C GLY A 500 17.10 2.88 -14.89
N GLY A 501 16.23 2.55 -13.93
CA GLY A 501 16.35 1.44 -13.01
C GLY A 501 17.32 1.74 -11.86
N PHE A 502 17.16 1.11 -10.70
CA PHE A 502 18.03 1.33 -9.54
C PHE A 502 19.40 0.67 -9.74
N PHE A 503 19.45 -0.66 -9.94
CA PHE A 503 20.70 -1.39 -10.16
C PHE A 503 21.18 -1.30 -11.61
N ALA A 504 22.32 -0.66 -11.84
CA ALA A 504 22.91 -0.45 -13.16
C ALA A 504 24.33 -1.05 -13.33
N GLY A 505 24.72 -1.99 -12.46
CA GLY A 505 26.09 -2.55 -12.41
C GLY A 505 26.57 -3.14 -13.73
N ARG A 506 25.70 -3.79 -14.48
CA ARG A 506 26.02 -4.26 -15.83
C ARG A 506 26.47 -3.12 -16.74
N TRP A 507 25.70 -2.05 -16.77
CA TRP A 507 25.99 -0.90 -17.62
C TRP A 507 27.26 -0.16 -17.17
N ASN A 508 27.51 -0.12 -15.86
CA ASN A 508 28.75 0.45 -15.32
C ASN A 508 29.99 -0.26 -15.87
N GLN A 509 29.94 -1.58 -15.96
CA GLN A 509 31.04 -2.39 -16.52
C GLN A 509 31.17 -2.23 -18.04
N GLU A 510 30.10 -1.86 -18.75
CA GLU A 510 30.03 -1.74 -20.21
C GLU A 510 30.20 -0.29 -20.71
N GLY A 511 30.77 0.64 -19.93
CA GLY A 511 31.02 2.04 -20.34
C GLY A 511 30.11 3.08 -19.68
N GLY A 512 29.29 2.66 -18.73
CA GLY A 512 28.52 3.54 -17.87
C GLY A 512 27.47 4.38 -18.59
N ALA A 513 27.30 5.61 -18.15
CA ALA A 513 26.37 6.58 -18.74
C ALA A 513 26.68 6.96 -20.21
N LYS A 514 27.84 6.54 -20.72
CA LYS A 514 28.24 6.74 -22.13
C LYS A 514 27.91 5.53 -23.02
N ASN A 515 27.47 4.41 -22.45
CA ASN A 515 27.06 3.26 -23.23
C ASN A 515 25.80 3.59 -24.05
N PRO A 516 25.82 3.48 -25.39
CA PRO A 516 24.68 3.88 -26.23
C PRO A 516 23.38 3.09 -25.94
N LYS A 517 23.51 1.82 -25.56
CA LYS A 517 22.34 0.97 -25.22
C LYS A 517 21.71 1.41 -23.89
N TYR A 518 22.53 1.78 -22.90
CA TYR A 518 22.03 2.32 -21.64
C TYR A 518 21.43 3.70 -21.84
N GLN A 519 22.04 4.53 -22.66
CA GLN A 519 21.51 5.85 -23.00
C GLN A 519 20.11 5.75 -23.60
N GLU A 520 19.88 4.80 -24.50
CA GLU A 520 18.54 4.59 -25.07
C GLU A 520 17.55 4.11 -23.99
N LEU A 521 17.88 3.10 -23.21
CA LEU A 521 17.05 2.60 -22.12
C LEU A 521 16.71 3.74 -21.14
N TYR A 522 17.70 4.52 -20.74
CA TYR A 522 17.53 5.64 -19.82
C TYR A 522 16.59 6.70 -20.36
N VAL A 523 16.75 7.09 -21.63
CA VAL A 523 15.88 8.08 -22.29
C VAL A 523 14.45 7.56 -22.39
N ARG A 524 14.23 6.28 -22.75
CA ARG A 524 12.87 5.69 -22.79
C ARG A 524 12.24 5.64 -21.40
N TRP A 525 13.01 5.29 -20.39
CA TRP A 525 12.55 5.32 -19.01
C TRP A 525 12.22 6.75 -18.53
N MET A 526 13.02 7.74 -18.93
CA MET A 526 12.73 9.15 -18.65
C MET A 526 11.45 9.62 -19.36
N GLN A 527 11.21 9.17 -20.59
CA GLN A 527 9.94 9.44 -21.30
C GLN A 527 8.74 8.90 -20.52
N PHE A 528 8.83 7.67 -20.02
CA PHE A 528 7.81 7.11 -19.12
C PHE A 528 7.69 7.92 -17.82
N GLY A 529 8.80 8.20 -17.14
CA GLY A 529 8.84 8.97 -15.90
C GLY A 529 8.30 10.40 -16.02
N THR A 530 8.36 11.00 -17.23
CA THR A 530 7.78 12.33 -17.50
C THR A 530 6.28 12.38 -17.26
N PHE A 531 5.58 11.26 -17.41
CA PHE A 531 4.13 11.14 -17.21
C PHE A 531 3.75 10.48 -15.87
N CYS A 532 4.72 9.99 -15.09
CA CYS A 532 4.45 9.52 -13.73
C CYS A 532 4.12 10.70 -12.80
N PRO A 533 3.30 10.52 -11.77
CA PRO A 533 3.03 11.57 -10.78
C PRO A 533 4.29 12.24 -10.21
N MET A 534 5.30 11.47 -9.83
CA MET A 534 6.63 11.99 -9.47
C MET A 534 7.65 11.65 -10.57
N MET A 535 8.46 12.62 -10.98
CA MET A 535 9.54 12.44 -11.96
C MET A 535 10.89 12.48 -11.24
N ARG A 536 11.46 11.31 -10.91
CA ARG A 536 12.68 11.19 -10.12
C ARG A 536 13.78 10.44 -10.88
N SER A 537 14.93 11.08 -11.05
CA SER A 537 16.18 10.41 -11.41
C SER A 537 16.84 9.87 -10.14
N HIS A 538 17.05 8.56 -10.06
CA HIS A 538 17.69 7.88 -8.92
C HIS A 538 18.32 6.55 -9.34
N GLY A 539 19.31 6.11 -8.58
CA GLY A 539 19.89 4.76 -8.68
C GLY A 539 21.31 4.70 -8.15
N THR A 540 21.81 3.47 -8.11
CA THR A 540 23.17 3.14 -7.67
C THR A 540 24.10 2.80 -8.85
N GLU A 541 25.38 2.65 -8.57
CA GLU A 541 26.46 2.15 -9.45
C GLU A 541 26.82 3.07 -10.62
N LEU A 542 25.92 3.95 -11.05
CA LEU A 542 26.15 4.97 -12.08
C LEU A 542 25.60 6.33 -11.65
N PRO A 543 26.33 7.42 -11.90
CA PRO A 543 25.77 8.77 -11.74
C PRO A 543 24.71 9.03 -12.82
N ARG A 544 23.57 9.63 -12.40
CA ARG A 544 22.42 9.86 -13.28
C ARG A 544 22.13 11.33 -13.53
N GLU A 545 23.01 12.22 -13.13
CA GLU A 545 22.92 13.62 -13.50
C GLU A 545 23.13 13.76 -15.01
N ILE A 546 22.32 14.57 -15.67
CA ILE A 546 22.23 14.66 -17.13
C ILE A 546 23.56 14.86 -17.85
N TRP A 547 24.49 15.62 -17.26
CA TRP A 547 25.83 15.86 -17.84
C TRP A 547 26.75 14.64 -17.88
N ASN A 548 26.43 13.57 -17.16
CA ASN A 548 27.17 12.32 -17.24
C ASN A 548 26.87 11.56 -18.55
N PHE A 549 25.70 11.80 -19.13
CA PHE A 549 25.27 11.19 -20.40
C PHE A 549 25.80 11.94 -21.62
N GLY A 550 26.16 13.23 -21.47
CA GLY A 550 26.63 14.04 -22.58
C GLY A 550 26.63 15.53 -22.24
N LYS A 551 26.66 16.35 -23.30
CA LYS A 551 26.50 17.81 -23.25
C LYS A 551 25.45 18.24 -24.27
N ARG A 552 24.99 19.49 -24.18
CA ARG A 552 24.07 20.08 -25.17
C ARG A 552 24.61 19.93 -26.58
N GLY A 553 23.75 19.52 -27.53
CA GLY A 553 24.12 19.12 -28.87
C GLY A 553 24.38 17.62 -29.03
N GLU A 554 24.48 16.84 -27.94
CA GLU A 554 24.55 15.38 -27.98
C GLU A 554 23.15 14.78 -27.71
N TRP A 555 22.74 13.82 -28.50
CA TRP A 555 21.35 13.33 -28.59
C TRP A 555 20.76 12.93 -27.23
N CYS A 556 21.55 12.26 -26.39
CA CYS A 556 21.06 11.74 -25.12
C CYS A 556 20.84 12.85 -24.08
N PHE A 557 21.74 13.85 -24.04
CA PHE A 557 21.55 15.05 -23.21
C PHE A 557 20.34 15.84 -23.67
N ASP A 558 20.25 16.12 -24.99
CA ASP A 558 19.15 16.92 -25.56
C ASP A 558 17.79 16.24 -25.38
N ALA A 559 17.74 14.90 -25.50
CA ALA A 559 16.53 14.13 -25.24
C ALA A 559 16.06 14.23 -23.77
N GLN A 560 16.99 14.13 -22.81
CA GLN A 560 16.68 14.28 -21.38
C GLN A 560 16.23 15.70 -21.07
N GLU A 561 16.94 16.72 -21.53
CA GLU A 561 16.57 18.12 -21.35
C GLU A 561 15.19 18.42 -21.91
N LYS A 562 14.87 17.88 -23.09
CA LYS A 562 13.55 17.99 -23.72
C LYS A 562 12.46 17.37 -22.84
N MET A 563 12.70 16.22 -22.22
CA MET A 563 11.72 15.55 -21.36
C MET A 563 11.52 16.32 -20.05
N ILE A 564 12.57 16.82 -19.42
CA ILE A 564 12.46 17.66 -18.23
C ILE A 564 11.66 18.93 -18.57
N ASN A 565 12.00 19.63 -19.66
CA ASN A 565 11.26 20.82 -20.09
C ASN A 565 9.80 20.51 -20.45
N LEU A 566 9.51 19.34 -21.03
CA LEU A 566 8.14 18.89 -21.29
C LEU A 566 7.36 18.74 -19.98
N ARG A 567 7.99 18.13 -18.94
CA ARG A 567 7.40 17.99 -17.61
C ARG A 567 6.91 19.33 -17.04
N TYR A 568 7.74 20.36 -17.14
CA TYR A 568 7.38 21.71 -16.64
C TYR A 568 6.30 22.38 -17.49
N ARG A 569 6.25 22.13 -18.79
CA ARG A 569 5.13 22.59 -19.62
C ARG A 569 3.82 21.88 -19.30
N LEU A 570 3.88 20.61 -18.90
CA LEU A 570 2.72 19.82 -18.47
C LEU A 570 2.32 20.08 -17.02
N LEU A 571 3.13 20.80 -16.23
CA LEU A 571 2.91 20.97 -14.82
C LEU A 571 1.53 21.54 -14.45
N PRO A 572 0.98 22.57 -15.17
CA PRO A 572 -0.36 23.03 -14.90
C PRO A 572 -1.43 21.96 -15.12
N TYR A 573 -1.30 21.14 -16.16
CA TYR A 573 -2.20 20.02 -16.44
C TYR A 573 -2.12 18.96 -15.34
N ILE A 574 -0.90 18.51 -15.01
CA ILE A 574 -0.68 17.49 -13.97
C ILE A 574 -1.21 17.97 -12.62
N TYR A 575 -0.98 19.23 -12.27
CA TYR A 575 -1.45 19.80 -11.00
C TYR A 575 -2.97 19.91 -10.96
N SER A 576 -3.62 20.28 -12.07
CA SER A 576 -5.09 20.31 -12.18
C SER A 576 -5.69 18.92 -12.07
N THR A 577 -5.08 17.90 -12.72
CA THR A 577 -5.50 16.49 -12.59
C THR A 577 -5.33 16.01 -11.15
N SER A 578 -4.22 16.37 -10.49
CA SER A 578 -4.00 16.03 -9.09
C SER A 578 -4.99 16.72 -8.15
N TRP A 579 -5.43 17.93 -8.50
CA TRP A 579 -6.50 18.61 -7.77
C TRP A 579 -7.82 17.84 -7.90
N ASP A 580 -8.16 17.40 -9.11
CA ASP A 580 -9.36 16.60 -9.37
C ASP A 580 -9.37 15.29 -8.59
N VAL A 581 -8.25 14.57 -8.61
CA VAL A 581 -8.01 13.37 -7.80
C VAL A 581 -8.23 13.63 -6.29
N SER A 582 -7.80 14.78 -5.79
CA SER A 582 -7.89 15.11 -4.35
C SER A 582 -9.26 15.63 -3.91
N HIS A 583 -10.04 16.24 -4.81
CA HIS A 583 -11.30 16.90 -4.48
C HIS A 583 -12.52 16.13 -4.99
N ASN A 584 -12.40 15.43 -6.08
CA ASN A 584 -13.50 14.70 -6.74
C ASN A 584 -13.30 13.18 -6.74
N ASP A 585 -12.17 12.69 -6.21
CA ASP A 585 -11.79 11.27 -6.17
C ASP A 585 -11.69 10.60 -7.56
N GLY A 586 -11.55 11.42 -8.63
CA GLY A 586 -11.47 10.96 -10.01
C GLY A 586 -10.15 10.27 -10.39
#